data_cd51aec9bb2b6c67bbc48b19408a87b5
#
_entry.id   cd51aec9bb2b6c67bbc48b19408a87b5
#
_cell.length_a   1.000
_cell.length_b   1.000
_cell.length_c   1.000
_cell.angle_alpha   90.00
_cell.angle_beta   90.00
_cell.angle_gamma   90.00
#
_symmetry.space_group_name_H-M   'P 1'
#
loop_
_entity.id
_entity.type
_entity.pdbx_description
1 polymer ?
#
loop_
_entity_poly.entity_id
_entity_poly.type
_entity_poly.pdbx_seq_one_letter_code
_entity_poly.pdbx_strand_id
1 'polypeptide(L)'
;MGWSKKEPSSAEIKSIEASLKQVEDQKREMIYQLGEVFYDSNRDVEIIDELYKDKVDTIKKLEYNCKVWNNRKLKTQGMRQCENCGNILPYESSFCNKCGYKLKAVSEELVII
;
A
#
# COMPACT_ATOMS: atom_id res chain seq x y z
N MET A 1 15.51 -14.02 55.94
CA MET A 1 15.36 -14.10 55.25
C MET A 1 15.52 -13.74 54.27
N GLY A 2 15.81 -13.58 53.93
CA GLY A 2 16.39 -13.31 52.92
C GLY A 2 16.19 -13.47 51.53
N TRP A 3 15.18 -13.24 51.18
CA TRP A 3 14.91 -13.24 49.86
C TRP A 3 14.92 -11.85 49.37
N SER A 4 16.00 -11.33 49.05
CA SER A 4 16.00 -10.04 48.40
C SER A 4 15.68 -10.29 46.93
N LYS A 5 14.54 -9.91 46.55
CA LYS A 5 14.17 -9.84 45.19
C LYS A 5 15.04 -8.79 44.50
N LYS A 6 15.96 -9.23 43.72
CA LYS A 6 16.81 -8.35 42.96
C LYS A 6 15.97 -7.62 41.92
N GLU A 7 15.91 -6.32 42.02
CA GLU A 7 15.23 -5.53 41.02
C GLU A 7 16.04 -5.53 39.71
N PRO A 8 15.38 -5.70 38.56
CA PRO A 8 16.09 -5.64 37.29
C PRO A 8 16.68 -4.26 37.06
N SER A 9 17.86 -4.21 36.51
CA SER A 9 18.51 -2.96 36.19
C SER A 9 17.78 -2.27 35.04
N SER A 10 17.88 -0.95 35.01
CA SER A 10 17.35 -0.15 33.92
C SER A 10 17.90 -0.59 32.55
N ALA A 11 19.17 -1.00 32.51
CA ALA A 11 19.81 -1.50 31.30
C ALA A 11 19.20 -2.84 30.84
N GLU A 12 18.90 -3.75 31.79
CA GLU A 12 18.24 -5.02 31.49
C GLU A 12 16.83 -4.80 30.91
N ILE A 13 16.07 -3.89 31.51
CA ILE A 13 14.73 -3.54 31.03
C ILE A 13 14.79 -2.98 29.62
N LYS A 14 15.70 -2.06 29.33
CA LYS A 14 15.89 -1.47 28.00
C LYS A 14 16.28 -2.51 26.97
N SER A 15 17.13 -3.45 27.34
CA SER A 15 17.54 -4.55 26.45
C SER A 15 16.35 -5.45 26.09
N ILE A 16 15.52 -5.79 27.07
CA ILE A 16 14.32 -6.59 26.86
C ILE A 16 13.31 -5.82 25.99
N GLU A 17 13.11 -4.53 26.27
CA GLU A 17 12.22 -3.68 25.47
C GLU A 17 12.68 -3.59 24.02
N ALA A 18 13.99 -3.46 23.78
CA ALA A 18 14.54 -3.43 22.43
C ALA A 18 14.29 -4.75 21.69
N SER A 19 14.48 -5.88 22.38
CA SER A 19 14.20 -7.21 21.81
C SER A 19 12.71 -7.39 21.52
N LEU A 20 11.85 -6.93 22.44
CA LEU A 20 10.41 -7.00 22.27
C LEU A 20 9.96 -6.17 21.07
N LYS A 21 10.47 -4.96 20.94
CA LYS A 21 10.17 -4.08 19.79
C LYS A 21 10.57 -4.76 18.47
N GLN A 22 11.76 -5.36 18.43
CA GLN A 22 12.25 -6.05 17.24
C GLN A 22 11.32 -7.18 16.83
N VAL A 23 10.87 -7.99 17.77
CA VAL A 23 9.94 -9.09 17.51
C VAL A 23 8.58 -8.58 17.07
N GLU A 24 8.08 -7.53 17.71
CA GLU A 24 6.82 -6.89 17.30
C GLU A 24 6.88 -6.32 15.88
N ASP A 25 8.00 -5.67 15.54
CA ASP A 25 8.19 -5.12 14.19
C ASP A 25 8.26 -6.24 13.14
N GLN A 26 8.95 -7.34 13.45
CA GLN A 26 8.99 -8.53 12.58
C GLN A 26 7.59 -9.13 12.39
N LYS A 27 6.80 -9.20 13.46
CA LYS A 27 5.42 -9.70 13.40
C LYS A 27 4.56 -8.83 12.50
N ARG A 28 4.64 -7.50 12.65
CA ARG A 28 3.89 -6.56 11.80
C ARG A 28 4.28 -6.69 10.34
N GLU A 29 5.57 -6.83 10.07
CA GLU A 29 6.07 -7.02 8.71
C GLU A 29 5.51 -8.30 8.09
N MET A 30 5.48 -9.39 8.85
CA MET A 30 4.93 -10.65 8.36
C MET A 30 3.42 -10.56 8.11
N ILE A 31 2.69 -9.88 8.97
CA ILE A 31 1.26 -9.64 8.78
C ILE A 31 1.03 -8.80 7.52
N TYR A 32 1.84 -7.78 7.31
CA TYR A 32 1.78 -6.94 6.11
C TYR A 32 2.01 -7.77 4.84
N GLN A 33 3.07 -8.59 4.82
CA GLN A 33 3.37 -9.45 3.68
C GLN A 33 2.26 -10.47 3.43
N LEU A 34 1.72 -11.05 4.49
CA LEU A 34 0.58 -11.98 4.37
C LEU A 34 -0.62 -11.28 3.74
N GLY A 35 -0.91 -10.06 4.17
CA GLY A 35 -1.99 -9.26 3.60
C GLY A 35 -1.78 -8.94 2.13
N GLU A 36 -0.56 -8.57 1.74
CA GLU A 36 -0.23 -8.31 0.34
C GLU A 36 -0.41 -9.56 -0.52
N VAL A 37 0.12 -10.68 -0.09
CA VAL A 37 0.00 -11.96 -0.82
C VAL A 37 -1.47 -12.35 -0.95
N PHE A 38 -2.24 -12.24 0.10
CA PHE A 38 -3.67 -12.54 0.07
C PHE A 38 -4.41 -11.62 -0.92
N TYR A 39 -4.12 -10.32 -0.86
CA TYR A 39 -4.75 -9.35 -1.75
C TYR A 39 -4.41 -9.61 -3.21
N ASP A 40 -3.13 -9.79 -3.52
CA ASP A 40 -2.68 -10.05 -4.89
C ASP A 40 -3.29 -11.32 -5.48
N SER A 41 -3.46 -12.34 -4.65
CA SER A 41 -4.02 -13.63 -5.07
C SER A 41 -5.54 -13.61 -5.20
N ASN A 42 -6.24 -12.73 -4.49
CA ASN A 42 -7.70 -12.76 -4.37
C ASN A 42 -8.41 -11.51 -4.88
N ARG A 43 -7.69 -10.52 -5.38
CA ARG A 43 -8.30 -9.26 -5.83
C ARG A 43 -9.34 -9.42 -6.95
N ASP A 44 -9.13 -10.39 -7.83
CA ASP A 44 -9.99 -10.65 -8.99
C ASP A 44 -10.80 -11.95 -8.84
N VAL A 45 -10.81 -12.54 -7.66
CA VAL A 45 -11.53 -13.75 -7.32
C VAL A 45 -12.76 -13.39 -6.50
N GLU A 46 -13.85 -14.13 -6.72
CA GLU A 46 -15.05 -13.97 -5.88
C GLU A 46 -14.76 -14.47 -4.48
N ILE A 47 -14.85 -13.55 -3.50
CA ILE A 47 -14.62 -13.86 -2.10
C ILE A 47 -15.98 -13.99 -1.41
N ILE A 48 -16.22 -15.15 -0.80
CA ILE A 48 -17.48 -15.47 -0.13
C ILE A 48 -17.54 -14.88 1.28
N ASP A 49 -16.41 -14.85 2.00
CA ASP A 49 -16.34 -14.32 3.34
C ASP A 49 -16.46 -12.79 3.33
N GLU A 50 -17.55 -12.28 3.91
CA GLU A 50 -17.85 -10.84 3.95
C GLU A 50 -16.72 -10.00 4.56
N LEU A 51 -16.06 -10.53 5.60
CA LEU A 51 -14.97 -9.80 6.27
C LEU A 51 -13.81 -9.49 5.32
N TYR A 52 -13.37 -10.49 4.55
CA TYR A 52 -12.30 -10.33 3.58
C TYR A 52 -12.74 -9.56 2.35
N LYS A 53 -13.97 -9.80 1.91
CA LYS A 53 -14.56 -9.12 0.75
C LYS A 53 -14.58 -7.62 0.95
N ASP A 54 -15.07 -7.15 2.08
CA ASP A 54 -15.14 -5.73 2.40
C ASP A 54 -13.75 -5.09 2.39
N LYS A 55 -12.77 -5.77 2.96
CA LYS A 55 -11.38 -5.27 3.00
C LYS A 55 -10.76 -5.21 1.60
N VAL A 56 -10.95 -6.25 0.80
CA VAL A 56 -10.44 -6.29 -0.58
C VAL A 56 -11.09 -5.18 -1.42
N ASP A 57 -12.40 -5.01 -1.30
CA ASP A 57 -13.13 -3.98 -2.05
C ASP A 57 -12.66 -2.57 -1.63
N THR A 58 -12.43 -2.35 -0.35
CA THR A 58 -11.91 -1.07 0.15
C THR A 58 -10.50 -0.81 -0.38
N ILE A 59 -9.63 -1.81 -0.40
CA ILE A 59 -8.27 -1.67 -0.95
C ILE A 59 -8.32 -1.30 -2.43
N LYS A 60 -9.20 -1.94 -3.20
CA LYS A 60 -9.37 -1.59 -4.62
C LYS A 60 -9.77 -0.13 -4.81
N LYS A 61 -10.68 0.38 -3.98
CA LYS A 61 -11.07 1.79 -4.01
C LYS A 61 -9.91 2.70 -3.64
N LEU A 62 -9.13 2.33 -2.65
CA LEU A 62 -7.94 3.08 -2.25
C LEU A 62 -6.88 3.10 -3.36
N GLU A 63 -6.65 1.97 -4.03
CA GLU A 63 -5.74 1.90 -5.18
C GLU A 63 -6.20 2.85 -6.30
N TYR A 64 -7.49 2.83 -6.58
CA TYR A 64 -8.06 3.73 -7.59
C TYR A 64 -7.85 5.20 -7.18
N ASN A 65 -8.12 5.54 -5.94
CA ASN A 65 -7.92 6.91 -5.44
C ASN A 65 -6.44 7.32 -5.47
N CYS A 66 -5.52 6.41 -5.17
CA CYS A 66 -4.09 6.67 -5.32
C CYS A 66 -3.73 7.00 -6.77
N LYS A 67 -4.32 6.27 -7.72
CA LYS A 67 -4.11 6.53 -9.15
C LYS A 67 -4.63 7.91 -9.54
N VAL A 68 -5.80 8.31 -9.06
CA VAL A 68 -6.37 9.65 -9.32
C VAL A 68 -5.46 10.73 -8.75
N TRP A 69 -4.99 10.60 -7.53
CA TRP A 69 -4.08 11.55 -6.92
C TRP A 69 -2.75 11.65 -7.67
N ASN A 70 -2.20 10.53 -8.09
CA ASN A 70 -0.99 10.52 -8.92
C ASN A 70 -1.21 11.24 -10.24
N ASN A 71 -2.35 11.02 -10.88
CA ASN A 71 -2.72 11.71 -12.11
C ASN A 71 -2.81 13.22 -11.91
N ARG A 72 -3.39 13.67 -10.81
CA ARG A 72 -3.46 15.09 -10.45
C ARG A 72 -2.09 15.70 -10.23
N LYS A 73 -1.22 14.96 -9.54
CA LYS A 73 0.16 15.38 -9.33
C LYS A 73 0.90 15.56 -10.65
N LEU A 74 0.79 14.57 -11.54
CA LEU A 74 1.42 14.63 -12.86
C LEU A 74 0.87 15.77 -13.71
N LYS A 75 -0.44 15.99 -13.68
CA LYS A 75 -1.09 17.07 -14.40
C LYS A 75 -0.54 18.45 -14.00
N THR A 76 -0.32 18.67 -12.71
CA THR A 76 0.28 19.94 -12.24
C THR A 76 1.70 20.13 -12.75
N GLN A 77 2.37 19.04 -13.12
CA GLN A 77 3.70 19.05 -13.72
C GLN A 77 3.65 19.09 -15.27
N GLY A 78 2.45 19.18 -15.83
CA GLY A 78 2.26 19.14 -17.29
C GLY A 78 2.44 17.75 -17.90
N MET A 79 2.31 16.70 -17.08
CA MET A 79 2.60 15.32 -17.48
C MET A 79 1.39 14.41 -17.27
N ARG A 80 1.46 13.23 -17.85
CA ARG A 80 0.53 12.12 -17.63
C ARG A 80 1.28 10.80 -17.73
N GLN A 81 0.67 9.74 -17.23
CA GLN A 81 1.22 8.39 -17.28
C GLN A 81 0.45 7.54 -18.27
N CYS A 82 1.16 6.78 -19.10
CA CYS A 82 0.54 5.81 -19.99
C CYS A 82 -0.12 4.70 -19.17
N GLU A 83 -1.38 4.44 -19.44
CA GLU A 83 -2.18 3.41 -18.75
C GLU A 83 -1.69 2.00 -19.05
N ASN A 84 -1.05 1.81 -20.20
CA ASN A 84 -0.59 0.50 -20.64
C ASN A 84 0.82 0.14 -20.18
N CYS A 85 1.80 1.05 -20.34
CA CYS A 85 3.19 0.74 -20.03
C CYS A 85 3.78 1.55 -18.86
N GLY A 86 3.05 2.54 -18.34
CA GLY A 86 3.50 3.36 -17.21
C GLY A 86 4.47 4.48 -17.58
N ASN A 87 4.77 4.68 -18.87
CA ASN A 87 5.67 5.75 -19.30
C ASN A 87 5.08 7.13 -18.98
N ILE A 88 5.92 8.06 -18.55
CA ILE A 88 5.53 9.43 -18.27
C ILE A 88 5.65 10.26 -19.54
N LEU A 89 4.59 10.98 -19.87
CA LEU A 89 4.42 11.72 -21.14
C LEU A 89 3.95 13.14 -20.87
N PRO A 90 4.13 14.06 -21.85
CA PRO A 90 3.41 15.34 -21.80
C PRO A 90 1.91 15.14 -21.72
N TYR A 91 1.24 15.96 -20.94
CA TYR A 91 -0.22 15.86 -20.71
C TYR A 91 -1.04 15.88 -21.99
N GLU A 92 -0.59 16.65 -23.01
CA GLU A 92 -1.28 16.80 -24.30
C GLU A 92 -1.13 15.59 -25.23
N SER A 93 -0.39 14.57 -24.85
CA SER A 93 -0.13 13.41 -25.70
C SER A 93 -1.40 12.62 -25.96
N SER A 94 -1.61 12.22 -27.23
CA SER A 94 -2.73 11.34 -27.62
C SER A 94 -2.34 9.88 -27.70
N PHE A 95 -1.04 9.60 -27.90
CA PHE A 95 -0.48 8.26 -27.98
C PHE A 95 0.79 8.18 -27.14
N CYS A 96 1.06 7.00 -26.59
CA CYS A 96 2.31 6.74 -25.90
C CYS A 96 3.43 6.60 -26.93
N ASN A 97 4.49 7.40 -26.77
CA ASN A 97 5.64 7.34 -27.65
C ASN A 97 6.54 6.12 -27.41
N LYS A 98 6.27 5.36 -26.32
CA LYS A 98 7.04 4.17 -25.98
C LYS A 98 6.36 2.88 -26.44
N CYS A 99 5.03 2.74 -26.23
CA CYS A 99 4.28 1.53 -26.54
C CYS A 99 3.23 1.69 -27.64
N GLY A 100 2.96 2.91 -28.09
CA GLY A 100 1.99 3.19 -29.14
C GLY A 100 0.52 3.13 -28.71
N TYR A 101 0.24 2.94 -27.42
CA TYR A 101 -1.11 2.84 -26.89
C TYR A 101 -1.86 4.17 -27.05
N LYS A 102 -3.10 4.10 -27.52
CA LYS A 102 -3.97 5.27 -27.60
C LYS A 102 -4.45 5.65 -26.22
N LEU A 103 -4.05 6.84 -25.77
CA LEU A 103 -4.33 7.30 -24.43
C LEU A 103 -5.79 7.71 -24.28
N LYS A 104 -6.38 7.32 -23.14
CA LYS A 104 -7.75 7.70 -22.77
C LYS A 104 -7.74 8.94 -21.89
N ALA A 105 -8.91 9.52 -21.65
CA ALA A 105 -9.04 10.63 -20.72
C ALA A 105 -8.52 10.23 -19.33
N VAL A 106 -7.81 11.15 -18.69
CA VAL A 106 -7.26 10.92 -17.35
C VAL A 106 -8.38 10.88 -16.32
N SER A 107 -8.35 9.90 -15.42
CA SER A 107 -9.31 9.78 -14.32
C SER A 107 -9.05 10.88 -13.28
N GLU A 108 -10.07 11.70 -13.00
CA GLU A 108 -9.94 12.85 -12.09
C GLU A 108 -10.88 12.79 -10.88
N GLU A 109 -11.86 11.87 -10.88
CA GLU A 109 -12.83 11.76 -9.80
C GLU A 109 -12.45 10.69 -8.78
N LEU A 110 -12.49 11.07 -7.50
CA LEU A 110 -12.25 10.15 -6.38
C LEU A 110 -13.50 9.33 -6.08
N VAL A 111 -13.30 8.12 -5.59
CA VAL A 111 -14.36 7.22 -5.13
C VAL A 111 -14.53 7.40 -3.63
N ILE A 112 -15.78 7.45 -3.17
CA ILE A 112 -16.11 7.52 -1.74
C ILE A 112 -15.91 6.13 -1.13
N ILE A 113 -15.21 6.10 -0.01
CA ILE A 113 -14.91 4.86 0.71
C ILE A 113 -15.82 4.74 1.93
#